data_90ef701bae187929cd36521afbbbbad5
#
_entry.id   90ef701bae187929cd36521afbbbbad5
#
_cell.length_a   1.000
_cell.length_b   1.000
_cell.length_c   1.000
_cell.angle_alpha   90.00
_cell.angle_beta   90.00
_cell.angle_gamma   90.00
#
_symmetry.space_group_name_H-M   'P 1'
#
loop_
_entity.id
_entity.type
_entity.pdbx_description
1 polymer ?
#
loop_
_entity_poly.entity_id
_entity_poly.type
_entity_poly.pdbx_seq_one_letter_code
_entity_poly.pdbx_strand_id
1 'polypeptide(L)'
;MKRTKIIDAIKRYEEIGLGNTISVKGWVRTKRGNNAVAFIALNDGSIVHNLQIVADLTRFDDELMKKITTGSCLHVTGTLVESQGKGQVVEVQAQEIEVYGTADPETYPLQKKGHSLEFLREIGHLRPRTNYFGCVLRLRHAMAFAIHKYFNDRGFYYFHTPLITASDAEGAGEMFNVSTLDPNNLPKTPDGKVDYSKDFFGKHVSLTVSGQLEGELGALSLGSIYTFGPTFRAENSNTARHLAEFWMIEPEVAFNDINDNMDLAEDFIKYLVQYALDNNMDDLQFLNDMFDKELIVRMKFVVAHDFVRLGYTEAIDILEKSGKKFDFPVKWGIDLQSEHERYLVENHFKKPVILTDYPKEIKAFYMKLNDDGKTVRAMDVLFPTIGEIIGGSEREENYEKLMQRVQELHIPEKDVWWYLETRKYGTAPHSGFGLGFERLLLFVTGMTNIRDVIPFPRTPQNAEF
;
A
#
# COMPACT_ATOMS: atom_id res chain seq x y z
N MET A 1 -19.34 -5.48 32.48
CA MET A 1 -17.84 -5.32 32.57
C MET A 1 -17.32 -4.70 31.28
N LYS A 2 -16.25 -3.86 31.33
CA LYS A 2 -15.61 -3.31 30.14
C LYS A 2 -14.91 -4.44 29.38
N ARG A 3 -15.01 -4.45 28.03
CA ARG A 3 -14.33 -5.43 27.18
C ARG A 3 -12.81 -5.30 27.28
N THR A 4 -12.12 -6.39 27.50
CA THR A 4 -10.66 -6.52 27.34
C THR A 4 -10.35 -6.98 25.92
N LYS A 5 -9.47 -6.27 25.19
CA LYS A 5 -9.00 -6.76 23.87
C LYS A 5 -8.11 -7.98 24.06
N ILE A 6 -8.10 -8.89 23.09
CA ILE A 6 -7.28 -10.10 23.15
C ILE A 6 -5.77 -9.76 23.17
N ILE A 7 -5.34 -8.73 22.45
CA ILE A 7 -3.97 -8.23 22.52
C ILE A 7 -3.58 -7.80 23.95
N ASP A 8 -4.48 -7.10 24.65
CA ASP A 8 -4.23 -6.66 26.03
C ASP A 8 -4.15 -7.87 26.98
N ALA A 9 -5.08 -8.84 26.82
CA ALA A 9 -5.08 -10.07 27.61
C ALA A 9 -3.79 -10.88 27.43
N ILE A 10 -3.18 -10.88 26.22
CA ILE A 10 -1.95 -11.64 25.92
C ILE A 10 -0.69 -10.85 26.29
N LYS A 11 -0.61 -9.54 25.96
CA LYS A 11 0.62 -8.75 26.10
C LYS A 11 0.70 -8.00 27.43
N ARG A 12 -0.44 -7.75 28.09
CA ARG A 12 -0.53 -6.95 29.32
C ARG A 12 -1.20 -7.72 30.46
N TYR A 13 -1.11 -9.05 30.43
CA TYR A 13 -1.73 -9.91 31.45
C TYR A 13 -1.24 -9.62 32.86
N GLU A 14 0.00 -9.20 33.05
CA GLU A 14 0.55 -8.82 34.36
C GLU A 14 -0.12 -7.57 34.93
N GLU A 15 -0.40 -6.58 34.07
CA GLU A 15 -1.12 -5.35 34.47
C GLU A 15 -2.60 -5.65 34.78
N ILE A 16 -3.21 -6.58 34.05
CA ILE A 16 -4.57 -7.03 34.29
C ILE A 16 -4.65 -7.84 35.59
N GLY A 17 -3.64 -8.65 35.87
CA GLY A 17 -3.51 -9.54 37.02
C GLY A 17 -4.13 -10.92 36.78
N LEU A 18 -3.33 -11.96 36.97
CA LEU A 18 -3.83 -13.34 36.97
C LEU A 18 -4.81 -13.54 38.13
N GLY A 19 -5.84 -14.37 37.94
CA GLY A 19 -6.93 -14.58 38.86
C GLY A 19 -8.09 -13.58 38.74
N ASN A 20 -7.91 -12.48 38.01
CA ASN A 20 -8.97 -11.51 37.78
C ASN A 20 -9.95 -11.98 36.70
N THR A 21 -11.21 -11.61 36.87
CA THR A 21 -12.25 -11.85 35.87
C THR A 21 -12.15 -10.80 34.76
N ILE A 22 -12.14 -11.25 33.52
CA ILE A 22 -12.13 -10.41 32.31
C ILE A 22 -13.31 -10.73 31.40
N SER A 23 -13.64 -9.78 30.54
CA SER A 23 -14.66 -9.93 29.50
C SER A 23 -14.01 -9.80 28.14
N VAL A 24 -14.04 -10.84 27.33
CA VAL A 24 -13.48 -10.88 25.96
C VAL A 24 -14.56 -11.20 24.94
N LYS A 25 -14.42 -10.66 23.74
CA LYS A 25 -15.33 -10.89 22.62
C LYS A 25 -14.53 -11.18 21.37
N GLY A 26 -15.02 -12.08 20.52
CA GLY A 26 -14.32 -12.42 19.29
C GLY A 26 -14.94 -13.56 18.51
N TRP A 27 -14.27 -13.98 17.48
CA TRP A 27 -14.67 -15.06 16.59
C TRP A 27 -13.87 -16.33 16.88
N VAL A 28 -14.59 -17.47 16.91
CA VAL A 28 -14.00 -18.79 17.08
C VAL A 28 -13.16 -19.17 15.86
N ARG A 29 -11.89 -19.46 16.10
CA ARG A 29 -10.98 -20.00 15.07
C ARG A 29 -11.02 -21.52 15.03
N THR A 30 -10.99 -22.13 16.21
CA THR A 30 -11.11 -23.59 16.36
C THR A 30 -11.77 -23.92 17.70
N LYS A 31 -12.50 -25.03 17.74
CA LYS A 31 -12.93 -25.68 18.96
C LYS A 31 -12.44 -27.12 18.98
N ARG A 32 -11.88 -27.56 20.09
CA ARG A 32 -11.43 -28.94 20.35
C ARG A 32 -11.70 -29.29 21.80
N GLY A 33 -11.66 -30.54 22.15
CA GLY A 33 -11.87 -30.95 23.54
C GLY A 33 -12.24 -32.43 23.64
N ASN A 34 -12.70 -32.79 24.82
CA ASN A 34 -13.23 -34.11 25.15
C ASN A 34 -14.60 -33.95 25.84
N ASN A 35 -15.09 -35.00 26.48
CA ASN A 35 -16.42 -34.96 27.17
C ASN A 35 -16.44 -34.10 28.45
N ALA A 36 -15.31 -33.64 28.94
CA ALA A 36 -15.21 -32.86 30.17
C ALA A 36 -14.89 -31.40 29.94
N VAL A 37 -14.04 -31.09 28.92
CA VAL A 37 -13.50 -29.74 28.70
C VAL A 37 -13.45 -29.42 27.21
N ALA A 38 -13.91 -28.22 26.86
CA ALA A 38 -13.71 -27.65 25.53
C ALA A 38 -12.65 -26.53 25.54
N PHE A 39 -11.77 -26.56 24.56
CA PHE A 39 -10.77 -25.53 24.29
C PHE A 39 -11.19 -24.75 23.03
N ILE A 40 -11.48 -23.48 23.20
CA ILE A 40 -11.96 -22.60 22.12
C ILE A 40 -10.89 -21.55 21.86
N ALA A 41 -10.34 -21.54 20.65
CA ALA A 41 -9.42 -20.49 20.20
C ALA A 41 -10.23 -19.27 19.74
N LEU A 42 -10.18 -18.19 20.49
CA LEU A 42 -10.91 -16.95 20.22
C LEU A 42 -9.96 -15.87 19.68
N ASN A 43 -10.40 -15.13 18.67
CA ASN A 43 -9.65 -14.02 18.10
C ASN A 43 -10.58 -12.82 17.83
N ASP A 44 -10.13 -11.62 18.19
CA ASP A 44 -10.89 -10.38 17.99
C ASP A 44 -10.30 -9.45 16.91
N GLY A 45 -9.27 -9.93 16.19
CA GLY A 45 -8.57 -9.18 15.15
C GLY A 45 -7.46 -8.26 15.67
N SER A 46 -7.34 -8.06 16.97
CA SER A 46 -6.35 -7.12 17.54
C SER A 46 -4.89 -7.64 17.46
N ILE A 47 -4.71 -8.95 17.33
CA ILE A 47 -3.41 -9.61 17.22
C ILE A 47 -3.55 -10.91 16.40
N VAL A 48 -2.46 -11.41 15.84
CA VAL A 48 -2.45 -12.68 15.07
C VAL A 48 -2.71 -13.90 15.94
N HIS A 49 -2.28 -13.86 17.20
CA HIS A 49 -2.45 -14.95 18.16
C HIS A 49 -3.89 -15.06 18.66
N ASN A 50 -4.29 -16.27 19.01
CA ASN A 50 -5.60 -16.53 19.60
C ASN A 50 -5.49 -16.61 21.12
N LEU A 51 -6.53 -16.17 21.82
CA LEU A 51 -6.71 -16.42 23.25
C LEU A 51 -7.45 -17.74 23.43
N GLN A 52 -6.90 -18.66 24.21
CA GLN A 52 -7.59 -19.89 24.54
C GLN A 52 -8.65 -19.66 25.62
N ILE A 53 -9.87 -20.08 25.33
CA ILE A 53 -10.96 -20.16 26.29
C ILE A 53 -11.10 -21.61 26.70
N VAL A 54 -11.09 -21.88 27.99
CA VAL A 54 -11.27 -23.21 28.58
C VAL A 54 -12.66 -23.26 29.17
N ALA A 55 -13.53 -24.10 28.63
CA ALA A 55 -14.90 -24.28 29.08
C ALA A 55 -15.05 -25.67 29.73
N ASP A 56 -15.35 -25.69 31.02
CA ASP A 56 -15.75 -26.90 31.77
C ASP A 56 -17.17 -27.29 31.36
N LEU A 57 -17.34 -28.42 30.67
CA LEU A 57 -18.60 -28.86 30.08
C LEU A 57 -19.65 -29.27 31.13
N THR A 58 -19.27 -29.42 32.41
CA THR A 58 -20.25 -29.63 33.48
C THR A 58 -21.03 -28.35 33.81
N ARG A 59 -20.55 -27.19 33.35
CA ARG A 59 -21.14 -25.86 33.62
C ARG A 59 -21.98 -25.27 32.47
N PHE A 60 -21.87 -25.86 31.28
CA PHE A 60 -22.51 -25.36 30.07
C PHE A 60 -23.37 -26.44 29.44
N ASP A 61 -24.56 -26.09 28.98
CA ASP A 61 -25.46 -27.03 28.35
C ASP A 61 -24.99 -27.41 26.91
N ASP A 62 -25.39 -28.59 26.49
CA ASP A 62 -25.02 -29.14 25.18
C ASP A 62 -25.54 -28.28 24.02
N GLU A 63 -26.69 -27.64 24.16
CA GLU A 63 -27.30 -26.80 23.13
C GLU A 63 -26.50 -25.51 22.91
N LEU A 64 -25.98 -24.89 23.97
CA LEU A 64 -25.04 -23.78 23.87
C LEU A 64 -23.75 -24.23 23.17
N MET A 65 -23.18 -25.36 23.61
CA MET A 65 -21.92 -25.86 23.07
C MET A 65 -22.01 -26.26 21.58
N LYS A 66 -23.15 -26.76 21.11
CA LYS A 66 -23.40 -27.06 19.68
C LYS A 66 -23.37 -25.80 18.81
N LYS A 67 -23.80 -24.62 19.33
CA LYS A 67 -23.79 -23.34 18.61
C LYS A 67 -22.38 -22.75 18.44
N ILE A 68 -21.40 -23.23 19.20
CA ILE A 68 -20.01 -22.77 19.15
C ILE A 68 -19.25 -23.57 18.10
N THR A 69 -19.20 -23.04 16.90
CA THR A 69 -18.50 -23.61 15.72
C THR A 69 -17.43 -22.65 15.21
N THR A 70 -16.57 -23.11 14.30
CA THR A 70 -15.62 -22.21 13.61
C THR A 70 -16.37 -21.06 12.92
N GLY A 71 -15.98 -19.83 13.21
CA GLY A 71 -16.64 -18.62 12.69
C GLY A 71 -17.72 -18.03 13.59
N SER A 72 -18.22 -18.74 14.60
CA SER A 72 -19.18 -18.19 15.58
C SER A 72 -18.59 -17.00 16.33
N CYS A 73 -19.40 -16.02 16.67
CA CYS A 73 -19.02 -14.86 17.47
C CYS A 73 -19.45 -15.04 18.91
N LEU A 74 -18.52 -14.90 19.85
CA LEU A 74 -18.75 -15.13 21.28
C LEU A 74 -18.43 -13.89 22.12
N HIS A 75 -19.14 -13.77 23.21
CA HIS A 75 -18.77 -13.01 24.39
C HIS A 75 -18.48 -14.00 25.52
N VAL A 76 -17.33 -13.90 26.14
CA VAL A 76 -16.89 -14.77 27.23
C VAL A 76 -16.50 -13.91 28.42
N THR A 77 -17.06 -14.23 29.58
CA THR A 77 -16.61 -13.73 30.88
C THR A 77 -15.95 -14.89 31.62
N GLY A 78 -14.76 -14.66 32.17
CA GLY A 78 -14.02 -15.71 32.84
C GLY A 78 -12.74 -15.23 33.51
N THR A 79 -12.11 -16.12 34.26
CA THR A 79 -10.87 -15.84 35.00
C THR A 79 -9.67 -15.98 34.10
N LEU A 80 -8.83 -14.94 34.05
CA LEU A 80 -7.54 -14.96 33.36
C LEU A 80 -6.52 -15.76 34.22
N VAL A 81 -5.97 -16.81 33.66
CA VAL A 81 -5.01 -17.69 34.36
C VAL A 81 -3.79 -17.97 33.49
N GLU A 82 -2.70 -18.41 34.12
CA GLU A 82 -1.54 -18.93 33.41
C GLU A 82 -1.95 -20.17 32.59
N SER A 83 -1.50 -20.26 31.34
CA SER A 83 -1.87 -21.39 30.50
C SER A 83 -1.06 -22.63 30.84
N GLN A 84 -1.74 -23.76 30.88
CA GLN A 84 -1.13 -25.09 30.96
C GLN A 84 -0.65 -25.60 29.59
N GLY A 85 -1.02 -24.91 28.51
CA GLY A 85 -0.72 -25.30 27.14
C GLY A 85 0.63 -24.76 26.64
N LYS A 86 1.31 -25.54 25.78
CA LYS A 86 2.54 -25.09 25.12
C LYS A 86 2.22 -23.98 24.10
N GLY A 87 3.07 -22.94 24.06
CA GLY A 87 3.00 -21.89 23.04
C GLY A 87 2.02 -20.75 23.33
N GLN A 88 1.44 -20.70 24.52
CA GLN A 88 0.61 -19.58 25.00
C GLN A 88 0.91 -19.28 26.47
N VAL A 89 0.86 -18.02 26.85
CA VAL A 89 1.22 -17.57 28.20
C VAL A 89 0.00 -17.62 29.12
N VAL A 90 -1.15 -17.21 28.62
CA VAL A 90 -2.41 -17.13 29.40
C VAL A 90 -3.57 -17.78 28.68
N GLU A 91 -4.59 -18.12 29.46
CA GLU A 91 -5.89 -18.59 28.98
C GLU A 91 -7.00 -18.05 29.86
N VAL A 92 -8.26 -18.15 29.42
CA VAL A 92 -9.44 -17.74 30.17
C VAL A 92 -10.25 -18.97 30.55
N GLN A 93 -10.42 -19.21 31.84
CA GLN A 93 -11.38 -20.19 32.36
C GLN A 93 -12.77 -19.58 32.32
N ALA A 94 -13.62 -20.07 31.41
CA ALA A 94 -14.92 -19.51 31.17
C ALA A 94 -15.86 -19.69 32.35
N GLN A 95 -16.51 -18.61 32.76
CA GLN A 95 -17.59 -18.56 33.74
C GLN A 95 -18.94 -18.43 33.06
N GLU A 96 -18.99 -17.59 32.01
CA GLU A 96 -20.17 -17.35 31.18
C GLU A 96 -19.77 -17.29 29.72
N ILE A 97 -20.61 -17.84 28.86
CA ILE A 97 -20.45 -17.77 27.39
C ILE A 97 -21.80 -17.37 26.79
N GLU A 98 -21.78 -16.29 26.02
CA GLU A 98 -22.91 -15.83 25.21
C GLU A 98 -22.54 -15.94 23.73
N VAL A 99 -23.42 -16.52 22.92
CA VAL A 99 -23.22 -16.60 21.46
C VAL A 99 -23.92 -15.42 20.80
N TYR A 100 -23.16 -14.48 20.25
CA TYR A 100 -23.70 -13.33 19.50
C TYR A 100 -24.17 -13.71 18.10
N GLY A 101 -23.48 -14.63 17.47
CA GLY A 101 -23.80 -15.10 16.13
C GLY A 101 -23.23 -16.49 15.88
N THR A 102 -24.05 -17.33 15.30
CA THR A 102 -23.66 -18.68 14.89
C THR A 102 -23.05 -18.70 13.50
N ALA A 103 -22.23 -19.69 13.19
CA ALA A 103 -21.79 -19.99 11.84
C ALA A 103 -22.12 -21.46 11.55
N ASP A 104 -22.85 -21.71 10.46
CA ASP A 104 -23.18 -23.05 10.05
C ASP A 104 -21.90 -23.76 9.56
N PRO A 105 -21.49 -24.87 10.18
CA PRO A 105 -20.27 -25.57 9.82
C PRO A 105 -20.29 -26.19 8.41
N GLU A 106 -21.48 -26.41 7.82
CA GLU A 106 -21.60 -26.95 6.47
C GLU A 106 -21.41 -25.89 5.38
N THR A 107 -21.80 -24.64 5.65
CA THR A 107 -21.76 -23.56 4.65
C THR A 107 -20.68 -22.52 4.87
N TYR A 108 -20.11 -22.41 6.10
CA TYR A 108 -19.04 -21.46 6.39
C TYR A 108 -17.77 -21.76 5.61
N PRO A 109 -17.31 -20.88 4.69
CA PRO A 109 -16.24 -21.24 3.75
C PRO A 109 -14.85 -21.30 4.38
N LEU A 110 -14.61 -20.57 5.50
CA LEU A 110 -13.31 -20.53 6.17
C LEU A 110 -13.17 -21.64 7.22
N GLN A 111 -13.13 -22.89 6.73
CA GLN A 111 -12.94 -24.06 7.56
C GLN A 111 -11.50 -24.19 8.07
N LYS A 112 -11.27 -25.15 9.02
CA LYS A 112 -9.95 -25.47 9.59
C LYS A 112 -9.05 -26.19 8.57
N LYS A 113 -8.79 -25.58 7.42
CA LYS A 113 -7.87 -26.08 6.39
C LYS A 113 -7.13 -24.91 5.77
N GLY A 114 -6.03 -25.16 5.09
CA GLY A 114 -5.35 -24.15 4.28
C GLY A 114 -6.26 -23.69 3.14
N HIS A 115 -6.29 -22.37 2.89
CA HIS A 115 -6.98 -21.77 1.75
C HIS A 115 -5.95 -21.09 0.86
N SER A 116 -6.06 -21.24 -0.45
CA SER A 116 -5.22 -20.51 -1.38
C SER A 116 -5.60 -19.03 -1.41
N LEU A 117 -4.66 -18.16 -1.78
CA LEU A 117 -4.93 -16.73 -1.92
C LEU A 117 -5.95 -16.45 -3.04
N GLU A 118 -5.95 -17.27 -4.10
CA GLU A 118 -6.94 -17.22 -5.19
C GLU A 118 -8.36 -17.41 -4.65
N PHE A 119 -8.59 -18.50 -3.90
CA PHE A 119 -9.89 -18.74 -3.27
C PHE A 119 -10.29 -17.59 -2.32
N LEU A 120 -9.35 -17.06 -1.55
CA LEU A 120 -9.63 -15.94 -0.63
C LEU A 120 -10.00 -14.65 -1.37
N ARG A 121 -9.58 -14.47 -2.63
CA ARG A 121 -10.03 -13.35 -3.48
C ARG A 121 -11.48 -13.52 -3.91
N GLU A 122 -11.94 -14.76 -4.16
CA GLU A 122 -13.34 -15.05 -4.52
C GLU A 122 -14.31 -14.75 -3.36
N ILE A 123 -13.86 -14.91 -2.12
CA ILE A 123 -14.62 -14.60 -0.91
C ILE A 123 -14.08 -13.34 -0.19
N GLY A 124 -13.78 -12.28 -0.96
CA GLY A 124 -13.11 -11.07 -0.49
C GLY A 124 -13.74 -10.45 0.76
N HIS A 125 -15.06 -10.50 0.90
CA HIS A 125 -15.81 -10.02 2.07
C HIS A 125 -15.54 -10.80 3.37
N LEU A 126 -15.06 -12.05 3.28
CA LEU A 126 -14.72 -12.89 4.45
C LEU A 126 -13.21 -13.02 4.68
N ARG A 127 -12.38 -12.77 3.67
CA ARG A 127 -10.93 -12.94 3.79
C ARG A 127 -10.26 -12.15 4.93
N PRO A 128 -10.79 -10.98 5.39
CA PRO A 128 -10.24 -10.29 6.56
C PRO A 128 -10.29 -11.12 7.86
N ARG A 129 -11.13 -12.15 7.91
CA ARG A 129 -11.21 -13.07 9.05
C ARG A 129 -10.06 -14.09 9.10
N THR A 130 -9.22 -14.18 8.08
CA THR A 130 -8.04 -15.05 8.07
C THR A 130 -6.85 -14.42 8.79
N ASN A 131 -5.94 -15.23 9.31
CA ASN A 131 -4.72 -14.72 9.94
C ASN A 131 -3.88 -13.91 8.94
N TYR A 132 -3.77 -14.37 7.69
CA TYR A 132 -3.03 -13.70 6.62
C TYR A 132 -3.48 -12.26 6.42
N PHE A 133 -4.77 -12.11 6.09
CA PHE A 133 -5.32 -10.76 5.86
C PHE A 133 -5.40 -9.95 7.15
N GLY A 134 -5.58 -10.59 8.29
CA GLY A 134 -5.44 -9.91 9.57
C GLY A 134 -4.07 -9.26 9.75
N CYS A 135 -2.98 -9.97 9.47
CA CYS A 135 -1.61 -9.43 9.51
C CYS A 135 -1.41 -8.32 8.48
N VAL A 136 -1.79 -8.55 7.23
CA VAL A 136 -1.67 -7.56 6.14
C VAL A 136 -2.43 -6.27 6.48
N LEU A 137 -3.66 -6.36 6.99
CA LEU A 137 -4.47 -5.18 7.30
C LEU A 137 -3.95 -4.42 8.51
N ARG A 138 -3.39 -5.09 9.53
CA ARG A 138 -2.73 -4.40 10.65
C ARG A 138 -1.44 -3.70 10.21
N LEU A 139 -0.64 -4.34 9.35
CA LEU A 139 0.53 -3.70 8.73
C LEU A 139 0.11 -2.52 7.85
N ARG A 140 -0.94 -2.66 7.03
CA ARG A 140 -1.47 -1.55 6.23
C ARG A 140 -1.87 -0.36 7.11
N HIS A 141 -2.57 -0.61 8.22
CA HIS A 141 -2.93 0.43 9.18
C HIS A 141 -1.68 1.09 9.78
N ALA A 142 -0.72 0.27 10.25
CA ALA A 142 0.51 0.77 10.86
C ALA A 142 1.34 1.62 9.89
N MET A 143 1.48 1.18 8.63
CA MET A 143 2.18 1.94 7.60
C MET A 143 1.50 3.26 7.27
N ALA A 144 0.16 3.28 7.15
CA ALA A 144 -0.58 4.52 6.91
C ALA A 144 -0.37 5.53 8.04
N PHE A 145 -0.42 5.08 9.29
CA PHE A 145 -0.14 5.94 10.44
C PHE A 145 1.32 6.41 10.45
N ALA A 146 2.27 5.52 10.19
CA ALA A 146 3.70 5.84 10.15
C ALA A 146 4.03 6.90 9.09
N ILE A 147 3.38 6.85 7.92
CA ILE A 147 3.51 7.84 6.86
C ILE A 147 3.09 9.22 7.36
N HIS A 148 1.89 9.36 7.93
CA HIS A 148 1.43 10.62 8.47
C HIS A 148 2.34 11.12 9.60
N LYS A 149 2.80 10.22 10.47
CA LYS A 149 3.71 10.57 11.56
C LYS A 149 5.06 11.06 11.05
N TYR A 150 5.65 10.38 10.07
CA TYR A 150 6.93 10.76 9.46
C TYR A 150 6.92 12.20 8.96
N PHE A 151 5.94 12.52 8.14
CA PHE A 151 5.81 13.83 7.54
C PHE A 151 5.42 14.92 8.55
N ASN A 152 4.47 14.63 9.44
CA ASN A 152 4.06 15.55 10.50
C ASN A 152 5.23 15.94 11.41
N ASP A 153 6.02 14.97 11.87
CA ASP A 153 7.15 15.20 12.77
C ASP A 153 8.30 16.00 12.11
N ARG A 154 8.32 16.08 10.78
CA ARG A 154 9.28 16.86 9.97
C ARG A 154 8.72 18.18 9.45
N GLY A 155 7.51 18.57 9.90
CA GLY A 155 6.89 19.87 9.57
C GLY A 155 6.25 19.95 8.18
N PHE A 156 6.00 18.81 7.54
CA PHE A 156 5.23 18.76 6.29
C PHE A 156 3.75 18.94 6.56
N TYR A 157 3.06 19.57 5.62
CA TYR A 157 1.60 19.70 5.64
C TYR A 157 0.96 18.62 4.78
N TYR A 158 -0.05 17.90 5.32
CA TYR A 158 -0.91 17.06 4.52
C TYR A 158 -1.79 17.91 3.61
N PHE A 159 -1.63 17.76 2.32
CA PHE A 159 -2.29 18.58 1.30
C PHE A 159 -3.30 17.74 0.52
N HIS A 160 -4.59 18.12 0.62
CA HIS A 160 -5.65 17.41 -0.11
C HIS A 160 -5.70 17.92 -1.56
N THR A 161 -5.51 17.01 -2.51
CA THR A 161 -5.66 17.26 -3.94
C THR A 161 -6.94 16.63 -4.47
N PRO A 162 -7.58 17.23 -5.51
CA PRO A 162 -8.84 16.70 -6.03
C PRO A 162 -8.69 15.31 -6.64
N LEU A 163 -9.69 14.44 -6.41
CA LEU A 163 -9.76 13.15 -7.10
C LEU A 163 -10.38 13.24 -8.49
N ILE A 164 -11.17 14.30 -8.74
CA ILE A 164 -11.78 14.59 -10.04
C ILE A 164 -11.01 15.75 -10.65
N THR A 165 -10.42 15.53 -11.82
CA THR A 165 -9.55 16.50 -12.48
C THR A 165 -9.88 16.61 -13.97
N ALA A 166 -9.60 17.80 -14.54
CA ALA A 166 -9.62 18.00 -15.98
C ALA A 166 -8.21 17.92 -16.61
N SER A 167 -7.18 17.66 -15.81
CA SER A 167 -5.78 17.61 -16.24
C SER A 167 -5.25 16.17 -16.14
N ASP A 168 -4.47 15.75 -17.15
CA ASP A 168 -3.71 14.52 -17.10
C ASP A 168 -2.27 14.82 -16.67
N ALA A 169 -1.92 14.46 -15.43
CA ALA A 169 -0.60 14.75 -14.87
C ALA A 169 0.53 13.94 -15.56
N GLU A 170 0.24 12.76 -16.06
CA GLU A 170 1.25 11.89 -16.70
C GLU A 170 1.28 12.04 -18.23
N GLY A 171 0.22 12.63 -18.82
CA GLY A 171 0.13 12.92 -20.25
C GLY A 171 -0.08 11.71 -21.15
N ALA A 172 -0.28 10.52 -20.60
CA ALA A 172 -0.43 9.27 -21.33
C ALA A 172 -1.31 8.24 -20.60
N GLY A 173 -1.91 8.61 -19.47
CA GLY A 173 -2.68 7.71 -18.64
C GLY A 173 -4.06 7.40 -19.22
N GLU A 174 -4.44 6.13 -19.29
CA GLU A 174 -5.82 5.77 -19.46
C GLU A 174 -6.60 6.14 -18.19
N MET A 175 -7.42 7.20 -18.26
CA MET A 175 -8.17 7.73 -17.13
C MET A 175 -9.62 7.26 -17.15
N PHE A 176 -10.18 6.99 -15.97
CA PHE A 176 -11.62 6.77 -15.83
C PHE A 176 -12.39 8.08 -15.99
N ASN A 177 -13.32 8.14 -16.93
CA ASN A 177 -14.18 9.30 -17.11
C ASN A 177 -15.19 9.43 -15.97
N VAL A 178 -15.40 10.65 -15.49
CA VAL A 178 -16.47 11.00 -14.53
C VAL A 178 -17.52 11.84 -15.27
N SER A 179 -18.72 11.31 -15.38
CA SER A 179 -19.82 11.97 -16.12
C SER A 179 -21.17 11.65 -15.48
N THR A 180 -22.10 12.60 -15.54
CA THR A 180 -23.51 12.43 -15.17
C THR A 180 -24.43 12.33 -16.40
N LEU A 181 -23.88 12.36 -17.61
CA LEU A 181 -24.64 12.22 -18.85
C LEU A 181 -25.19 10.80 -18.97
N ASP A 182 -26.41 10.69 -19.50
CA ASP A 182 -26.99 9.38 -19.83
C ASP A 182 -26.23 8.73 -21.00
N PRO A 183 -25.58 7.58 -20.84
CA PRO A 183 -24.84 6.92 -21.91
C PRO A 183 -25.73 6.48 -23.09
N ASN A 184 -27.04 6.33 -22.87
CA ASN A 184 -28.00 6.00 -23.94
C ASN A 184 -28.47 7.22 -24.72
N ASN A 185 -28.22 8.45 -24.20
CA ASN A 185 -28.69 9.69 -24.83
C ASN A 185 -27.66 10.82 -24.65
N LEU A 186 -26.46 10.59 -25.18
CA LEU A 186 -25.38 11.55 -25.08
C LEU A 186 -25.64 12.81 -25.93
N PRO A 187 -25.60 14.03 -25.37
CA PRO A 187 -25.65 15.24 -26.16
C PRO A 187 -24.44 15.33 -27.08
N LYS A 188 -24.65 15.83 -28.28
CA LYS A 188 -23.62 15.95 -29.33
C LYS A 188 -23.36 17.39 -29.71
N THR A 189 -22.12 17.72 -29.96
CA THR A 189 -21.68 18.94 -30.64
C THR A 189 -21.98 18.85 -32.14
N PRO A 190 -21.94 19.97 -32.88
CA PRO A 190 -22.18 19.95 -34.33
C PRO A 190 -21.24 19.04 -35.13
N ASP A 191 -20.03 18.80 -34.63
CA ASP A 191 -19.02 17.88 -35.20
C ASP A 191 -19.21 16.40 -34.75
N GLY A 192 -20.30 16.09 -34.01
CA GLY A 192 -20.67 14.74 -33.61
C GLY A 192 -20.00 14.19 -32.37
N LYS A 193 -19.13 14.95 -31.71
CA LYS A 193 -18.51 14.58 -30.44
C LYS A 193 -19.47 14.73 -29.26
N VAL A 194 -19.13 14.14 -28.11
CA VAL A 194 -19.89 14.34 -26.87
C VAL A 194 -19.80 15.80 -26.43
N ASP A 195 -20.95 16.43 -26.17
CA ASP A 195 -21.02 17.81 -25.67
C ASP A 195 -20.92 17.85 -24.13
N TYR A 196 -19.71 17.84 -23.62
CA TYR A 196 -19.44 17.91 -22.17
C TYR A 196 -19.83 19.27 -21.54
N SER A 197 -20.17 20.30 -22.35
CA SER A 197 -20.71 21.56 -21.78
C SER A 197 -22.08 21.35 -21.10
N LYS A 198 -22.74 20.22 -21.38
CA LYS A 198 -24.01 19.79 -20.79
C LYS A 198 -23.81 18.88 -19.58
N ASP A 199 -22.59 18.45 -19.29
CA ASP A 199 -22.28 17.63 -18.14
C ASP A 199 -22.14 18.46 -16.85
N PHE A 200 -22.09 17.80 -15.69
CA PHE A 200 -22.08 18.44 -14.36
C PHE A 200 -21.00 19.51 -14.23
N PHE A 201 -19.78 19.24 -14.67
CA PHE A 201 -18.66 20.17 -14.58
C PHE A 201 -18.52 21.12 -15.78
N GLY A 202 -19.39 21.01 -16.77
CA GLY A 202 -19.31 21.80 -18.00
C GLY A 202 -18.08 21.54 -18.88
N LYS A 203 -17.34 20.49 -18.61
CA LYS A 203 -16.15 20.01 -19.33
C LYS A 203 -15.90 18.53 -19.07
N HIS A 204 -15.09 17.91 -19.91
CA HIS A 204 -14.60 16.56 -19.68
C HIS A 204 -13.72 16.51 -18.41
N VAL A 205 -14.01 15.59 -17.50
CA VAL A 205 -13.24 15.33 -16.30
C VAL A 205 -13.08 13.84 -16.07
N SER A 206 -12.04 13.47 -15.33
CA SER A 206 -11.65 12.09 -15.06
C SER A 206 -11.26 11.92 -13.59
N LEU A 207 -11.13 10.66 -13.15
CA LEU A 207 -10.46 10.35 -11.89
C LEU A 207 -8.95 10.55 -12.05
N THR A 208 -8.30 11.14 -11.05
CA THR A 208 -6.88 11.49 -11.09
C THR A 208 -5.97 10.27 -11.12
N VAL A 209 -4.84 10.39 -11.81
CA VAL A 209 -3.73 9.43 -11.78
C VAL A 209 -2.64 9.81 -10.77
N SER A 210 -2.62 11.08 -10.30
CA SER A 210 -1.64 11.63 -9.35
C SER A 210 -2.14 12.96 -8.80
N GLY A 211 -1.79 13.27 -7.56
CA GLY A 211 -2.01 14.58 -6.96
C GLY A 211 -0.81 15.54 -7.10
N GLN A 212 0.21 15.18 -7.89
CA GLN A 212 1.47 15.90 -7.97
C GLN A 212 1.32 17.35 -8.44
N LEU A 213 0.63 17.57 -9.55
CA LEU A 213 0.58 18.93 -10.14
C LEU A 213 -0.03 19.96 -9.19
N GLU A 214 -1.13 19.61 -8.54
CA GLU A 214 -1.74 20.44 -7.50
C GLU A 214 -0.89 20.47 -6.21
N GLY A 215 -0.18 19.38 -5.91
CA GLY A 215 0.76 19.30 -4.78
C GLY A 215 1.91 20.28 -4.91
N GLU A 216 2.47 20.45 -6.11
CA GLU A 216 3.52 21.44 -6.38
C GLU A 216 3.07 22.87 -6.06
N LEU A 217 1.78 23.21 -6.27
CA LEU A 217 1.23 24.52 -5.87
C LEU A 217 1.26 24.69 -4.36
N GLY A 218 0.96 23.60 -3.63
CA GLY A 218 1.07 23.56 -2.17
C GLY A 218 2.52 23.77 -1.71
N ALA A 219 3.47 23.09 -2.32
CA ALA A 219 4.90 23.22 -2.00
C ALA A 219 5.43 24.64 -2.27
N LEU A 220 5.07 25.24 -3.40
CA LEU A 220 5.46 26.60 -3.75
C LEU A 220 4.78 27.69 -2.87
N SER A 221 3.94 27.28 -1.93
CA SER A 221 3.24 28.19 -0.98
C SER A 221 3.59 27.87 0.47
N LEU A 222 3.68 26.59 0.84
CA LEU A 222 3.84 26.09 2.21
C LEU A 222 5.25 25.51 2.47
N GLY A 223 6.08 25.38 1.45
CA GLY A 223 7.44 24.87 1.52
C GLY A 223 7.53 23.36 1.41
N SER A 224 6.87 22.62 2.30
CA SER A 224 6.91 21.16 2.30
C SER A 224 5.52 20.59 2.52
N ILE A 225 5.03 19.83 1.57
CA ILE A 225 3.72 19.17 1.64
C ILE A 225 3.84 17.69 1.28
N TYR A 226 2.81 16.92 1.56
CA TYR A 226 2.62 15.60 0.99
C TYR A 226 1.13 15.34 0.72
N THR A 227 0.86 14.59 -0.35
CA THR A 227 -0.45 13.97 -0.57
C THR A 227 -0.41 12.54 -0.02
N PHE A 228 -1.54 12.01 0.35
CA PHE A 228 -1.75 10.60 0.63
C PHE A 228 -3.19 10.25 0.33
N GLY A 229 -3.44 9.71 -0.83
CA GLY A 229 -4.80 9.48 -1.32
C GLY A 229 -4.89 8.47 -2.46
N PRO A 230 -6.13 8.09 -2.80
CA PRO A 230 -6.37 7.18 -3.90
C PRO A 230 -6.04 7.83 -5.25
N THR A 231 -5.49 7.02 -6.14
CA THR A 231 -5.24 7.31 -7.55
C THR A 231 -5.80 6.20 -8.42
N PHE A 232 -6.08 6.49 -9.69
CA PHE A 232 -6.84 5.60 -10.56
C PHE A 232 -6.18 5.49 -11.92
N ARG A 233 -6.07 4.26 -12.45
CA ARG A 233 -5.58 3.99 -13.81
C ARG A 233 -6.48 2.99 -14.50
N ALA A 234 -7.02 3.35 -15.67
CA ALA A 234 -7.92 2.52 -16.46
C ALA A 234 -7.19 1.53 -17.38
N GLU A 235 -5.90 1.34 -17.16
CA GLU A 235 -5.07 0.42 -17.95
C GLU A 235 -5.65 -1.02 -17.91
N ASN A 236 -5.80 -1.62 -19.08
CA ASN A 236 -6.23 -3.02 -19.18
C ASN A 236 -5.06 -3.98 -18.87
N SER A 237 -4.47 -3.84 -17.70
CA SER A 237 -3.34 -4.64 -17.22
C SER A 237 -3.78 -5.59 -16.11
N ASN A 238 -3.67 -6.89 -16.33
CA ASN A 238 -4.06 -7.92 -15.38
C ASN A 238 -2.85 -8.64 -14.78
N THR A 239 -1.86 -7.90 -14.29
CA THR A 239 -0.65 -8.44 -13.67
C THR A 239 -0.75 -8.50 -12.16
N ALA A 240 0.23 -9.12 -11.50
CA ALA A 240 0.35 -9.15 -10.04
C ALA A 240 0.75 -7.81 -9.43
N ARG A 241 1.02 -6.77 -10.23
CA ARG A 241 1.55 -5.46 -9.80
C ARG A 241 0.66 -4.28 -10.17
N HIS A 242 -0.50 -4.50 -10.83
CA HIS A 242 -1.41 -3.45 -11.28
C HIS A 242 -2.77 -3.55 -10.62
N LEU A 243 -3.28 -2.41 -10.21
CA LEU A 243 -4.64 -2.18 -9.72
C LEU A 243 -5.21 -0.97 -10.45
N ALA A 244 -6.53 -0.96 -10.66
CA ALA A 244 -7.22 0.21 -11.21
C ALA A 244 -7.42 1.33 -10.19
N GLU A 245 -7.42 1.00 -8.90
CA GLU A 245 -7.46 1.92 -7.75
C GLU A 245 -6.37 1.52 -6.76
N PHE A 246 -5.51 2.45 -6.40
CA PHE A 246 -4.42 2.27 -5.43
C PHE A 246 -4.12 3.60 -4.74
N TRP A 247 -3.23 3.61 -3.74
CA TRP A 247 -2.92 4.82 -2.99
C TRP A 247 -1.48 5.28 -3.27
N MET A 248 -1.33 6.59 -3.46
CA MET A 248 -0.02 7.23 -3.62
C MET A 248 0.29 8.14 -2.44
N ILE A 249 1.57 8.18 -2.07
CA ILE A 249 2.15 9.16 -1.17
C ILE A 249 3.09 10.02 -2.00
N GLU A 250 2.80 11.33 -2.08
CA GLU A 250 3.51 12.23 -2.99
C GLU A 250 3.96 13.48 -2.23
N PRO A 251 5.16 13.46 -1.59
CA PRO A 251 5.77 14.66 -1.04
C PRO A 251 6.28 15.56 -2.16
N GLU A 252 6.08 16.87 -1.98
CA GLU A 252 6.65 17.93 -2.82
C GLU A 252 7.32 18.98 -1.92
N VAL A 253 8.58 19.32 -2.22
CA VAL A 253 9.41 20.15 -1.33
C VAL A 253 10.06 21.27 -2.12
N ALA A 254 9.72 22.53 -1.75
CA ALA A 254 10.39 23.70 -2.28
C ALA A 254 11.83 23.78 -1.77
N PHE A 255 12.71 24.32 -2.63
CA PHE A 255 14.14 24.53 -2.40
C PHE A 255 15.01 23.28 -2.38
N ASN A 256 14.42 22.08 -2.58
CA ASN A 256 15.15 20.82 -2.70
C ASN A 256 15.56 20.54 -4.16
N ASP A 257 16.80 20.09 -4.35
CA ASP A 257 17.28 19.53 -5.62
C ASP A 257 17.08 18.00 -5.68
N ILE A 258 17.64 17.38 -6.73
CA ILE A 258 17.53 15.92 -6.91
C ILE A 258 18.26 15.14 -5.82
N ASN A 259 19.36 15.67 -5.24
CA ASN A 259 20.09 14.98 -4.18
C ASN A 259 19.30 15.00 -2.87
N ASP A 260 18.74 16.15 -2.52
CA ASP A 260 17.84 16.28 -1.37
C ASP A 260 16.64 15.33 -1.49
N ASN A 261 16.10 15.18 -2.71
CA ASN A 261 14.97 14.31 -3.00
C ASN A 261 15.35 12.82 -2.83
N MET A 262 16.54 12.42 -3.28
CA MET A 262 17.06 11.07 -3.06
C MET A 262 17.27 10.77 -1.58
N ASP A 263 17.82 11.74 -0.81
CA ASP A 263 18.02 11.59 0.64
C ASP A 263 16.70 11.44 1.37
N LEU A 264 15.70 12.26 1.02
CA LEU A 264 14.35 12.18 1.59
C LEU A 264 13.69 10.83 1.30
N ALA A 265 13.79 10.33 0.06
CA ALA A 265 13.20 9.06 -0.34
C ALA A 265 13.83 7.88 0.42
N GLU A 266 15.16 7.87 0.56
CA GLU A 266 15.89 6.84 1.29
C GLU A 266 15.55 6.86 2.79
N ASP A 267 15.59 8.03 3.44
CA ASP A 267 15.23 8.19 4.86
C ASP A 267 13.78 7.78 5.12
N PHE A 268 12.86 8.18 4.25
CA PHE A 268 11.44 7.85 4.36
C PHE A 268 11.19 6.34 4.32
N ILE A 269 11.75 5.64 3.34
CA ILE A 269 11.58 4.19 3.24
C ILE A 269 12.22 3.47 4.45
N LYS A 270 13.45 3.83 4.83
CA LYS A 270 14.12 3.24 5.99
C LYS A 270 13.30 3.44 7.26
N TYR A 271 12.75 4.63 7.46
CA TYR A 271 11.85 4.91 8.61
C TYR A 271 10.62 4.00 8.60
N LEU A 272 9.93 3.84 7.47
CA LEU A 272 8.74 3.01 7.38
C LEU A 272 9.03 1.53 7.64
N VAL A 273 10.11 1.02 7.07
CA VAL A 273 10.54 -0.37 7.30
C VAL A 273 10.92 -0.61 8.76
N GLN A 274 11.66 0.32 9.36
CA GLN A 274 12.01 0.25 10.79
C GLN A 274 10.76 0.33 11.67
N TYR A 275 9.81 1.21 11.34
CA TYR A 275 8.55 1.32 12.08
C TYR A 275 7.76 0.00 12.09
N ALA A 276 7.71 -0.72 10.96
CA ALA A 276 7.08 -2.04 10.88
C ALA A 276 7.80 -3.06 11.77
N LEU A 277 9.14 -3.09 11.74
CA LEU A 277 9.96 -3.98 12.58
C LEU A 277 9.74 -3.73 14.08
N ASP A 278 9.61 -2.47 14.49
CA ASP A 278 9.46 -2.09 15.88
C ASP A 278 8.06 -2.33 16.45
N ASN A 279 7.02 -2.18 15.60
CA ASN A 279 5.64 -2.13 16.08
C ASN A 279 4.78 -3.34 15.67
N ASN A 280 5.20 -4.13 14.67
CA ASN A 280 4.38 -5.20 14.10
C ASN A 280 5.09 -6.56 14.03
N MET A 281 6.03 -6.81 14.93
CA MET A 281 6.88 -8.01 14.86
C MET A 281 6.08 -9.33 14.90
N ASP A 282 4.97 -9.43 15.65
CA ASP A 282 4.14 -10.64 15.67
C ASP A 282 3.53 -10.95 14.27
N ASP A 283 3.07 -9.90 13.58
CA ASP A 283 2.51 -10.03 12.24
C ASP A 283 3.60 -10.34 11.21
N LEU A 284 4.75 -9.67 11.31
CA LEU A 284 5.91 -9.92 10.44
C LEU A 284 6.44 -11.34 10.61
N GLN A 285 6.55 -11.83 11.85
CA GLN A 285 7.01 -13.19 12.12
C GLN A 285 6.06 -14.22 11.51
N PHE A 286 4.74 -14.01 11.65
CA PHE A 286 3.75 -14.90 11.03
C PHE A 286 3.91 -14.93 9.50
N LEU A 287 4.04 -13.77 8.86
CA LEU A 287 4.20 -13.69 7.40
C LEU A 287 5.54 -14.26 6.94
N ASN A 288 6.61 -14.01 7.69
CA ASN A 288 7.93 -14.60 7.45
C ASN A 288 7.88 -16.13 7.48
N ASP A 289 7.19 -16.70 8.47
CA ASP A 289 7.12 -18.16 8.63
C ASP A 289 6.21 -18.83 7.60
N MET A 290 5.21 -18.12 7.11
CA MET A 290 4.19 -18.71 6.23
C MET A 290 4.42 -18.45 4.74
N PHE A 291 5.07 -17.33 4.37
CA PHE A 291 5.17 -16.91 2.96
C PHE A 291 6.60 -16.66 2.49
N ASP A 292 7.38 -15.88 3.23
CA ASP A 292 8.68 -15.42 2.78
C ASP A 292 9.70 -15.50 3.92
N LYS A 293 10.44 -16.61 3.97
CA LYS A 293 11.43 -16.90 5.02
C LYS A 293 12.54 -15.85 5.15
N GLU A 294 12.75 -15.04 4.12
CA GLU A 294 13.75 -14.00 4.06
C GLU A 294 13.19 -12.59 4.38
N LEU A 295 11.88 -12.46 4.64
CA LEU A 295 11.21 -11.17 4.81
C LEU A 295 11.89 -10.29 5.86
N ILE A 296 12.03 -10.77 7.09
CA ILE A 296 12.59 -9.99 8.20
C ILE A 296 14.08 -9.69 7.96
N VAL A 297 14.83 -10.65 7.42
CA VAL A 297 16.25 -10.47 7.10
C VAL A 297 16.42 -9.37 6.05
N ARG A 298 15.63 -9.43 4.99
CA ARG A 298 15.63 -8.43 3.91
C ARG A 298 15.23 -7.03 4.41
N MET A 299 14.21 -6.92 5.26
CA MET A 299 13.79 -5.66 5.87
C MET A 299 14.92 -5.05 6.72
N LYS A 300 15.55 -5.83 7.59
CA LYS A 300 16.69 -5.39 8.41
C LYS A 300 17.87 -4.97 7.54
N PHE A 301 18.13 -5.69 6.45
CA PHE A 301 19.20 -5.35 5.51
C PHE A 301 18.98 -3.97 4.86
N VAL A 302 17.76 -3.69 4.40
CA VAL A 302 17.41 -2.39 3.78
C VAL A 302 17.61 -1.23 4.76
N VAL A 303 17.22 -1.40 6.03
CA VAL A 303 17.41 -0.36 7.05
C VAL A 303 18.91 -0.10 7.35
N ALA A 304 19.72 -1.16 7.35
CA ALA A 304 21.13 -1.09 7.78
C ALA A 304 22.10 -0.59 6.70
N HIS A 305 21.68 -0.50 5.42
CA HIS A 305 22.58 -0.20 4.31
C HIS A 305 22.10 1.01 3.50
N ASP A 306 23.06 1.80 3.02
CA ASP A 306 22.79 2.91 2.11
C ASP A 306 22.39 2.38 0.73
N PHE A 307 21.51 3.12 0.04
CA PHE A 307 21.08 2.81 -1.30
C PHE A 307 22.16 3.23 -2.30
N VAL A 308 22.34 2.44 -3.34
CA VAL A 308 23.27 2.77 -4.41
C VAL A 308 22.66 3.86 -5.27
N ARG A 309 23.43 4.92 -5.57
CA ARG A 309 23.04 5.98 -6.51
C ARG A 309 23.73 5.69 -7.85
N LEU A 310 22.95 5.56 -8.91
CA LEU A 310 23.39 5.09 -10.20
C LEU A 310 22.76 5.94 -11.32
N GLY A 311 23.57 6.43 -12.25
CA GLY A 311 23.06 7.09 -13.45
C GLY A 311 22.53 6.08 -14.48
N TYR A 312 21.49 6.45 -15.23
CA TYR A 312 20.86 5.58 -16.23
C TYR A 312 21.87 5.08 -17.28
N THR A 313 22.77 5.93 -17.77
CA THR A 313 23.79 5.54 -18.77
C THR A 313 24.71 4.45 -18.23
N GLU A 314 25.15 4.57 -16.97
CA GLU A 314 25.97 3.55 -16.31
C GLU A 314 25.16 2.25 -16.09
N ALA A 315 23.88 2.36 -15.75
CA ALA A 315 22.99 1.19 -15.61
C ALA A 315 22.88 0.42 -16.94
N ILE A 316 22.69 1.11 -18.05
CA ILE A 316 22.69 0.48 -19.40
C ILE A 316 24.00 -0.23 -19.67
N ASP A 317 25.15 0.40 -19.39
CA ASP A 317 26.47 -0.21 -19.55
C ASP A 317 26.64 -1.50 -18.72
N ILE A 318 26.16 -1.49 -17.48
CA ILE A 318 26.18 -2.67 -16.60
C ILE A 318 25.33 -3.80 -17.18
N LEU A 319 24.12 -3.47 -17.63
CA LEU A 319 23.19 -4.44 -18.21
C LEU A 319 23.73 -5.05 -19.51
N GLU A 320 24.27 -4.25 -20.43
CA GLU A 320 24.88 -4.72 -21.68
C GLU A 320 26.10 -5.63 -21.44
N LYS A 321 26.94 -5.29 -20.44
CA LYS A 321 28.14 -6.06 -20.08
C LYS A 321 27.85 -7.27 -19.20
N SER A 322 26.59 -7.46 -18.75
CA SER A 322 26.20 -8.52 -17.80
C SER A 322 26.35 -9.94 -18.34
N GLY A 323 26.34 -10.10 -19.66
CA GLY A 323 26.32 -11.41 -20.33
C GLY A 323 24.98 -12.14 -20.18
N LYS A 324 23.99 -11.57 -19.46
CA LYS A 324 22.66 -12.14 -19.30
C LYS A 324 21.82 -11.88 -20.55
N LYS A 325 21.12 -12.90 -21.01
CA LYS A 325 20.11 -12.75 -22.05
C LYS A 325 18.81 -12.28 -21.39
N PHE A 326 18.40 -11.05 -21.71
CA PHE A 326 17.12 -10.47 -21.30
C PHE A 326 16.05 -10.76 -22.36
N ASP A 327 14.80 -10.82 -21.94
CA ASP A 327 13.65 -10.97 -22.85
C ASP A 327 13.46 -9.68 -23.67
N PHE A 328 13.71 -8.52 -23.05
CA PHE A 328 13.70 -7.21 -23.71
C PHE A 328 15.14 -6.73 -23.95
N PRO A 329 15.52 -6.41 -25.22
CA PRO A 329 16.87 -5.98 -25.54
C PRO A 329 17.27 -4.69 -24.83
N VAL A 330 18.45 -4.67 -24.23
CA VAL A 330 19.03 -3.49 -23.60
C VAL A 330 19.68 -2.58 -24.63
N LYS A 331 19.35 -1.31 -24.63
CA LYS A 331 20.05 -0.23 -25.35
C LYS A 331 19.74 1.11 -24.70
N TRP A 332 20.58 2.09 -24.86
CA TRP A 332 20.32 3.44 -24.37
C TRP A 332 19.04 4.03 -24.99
N GLY A 333 18.20 4.67 -24.18
CA GLY A 333 16.95 5.30 -24.59
C GLY A 333 15.69 4.44 -24.40
N ILE A 334 15.83 3.19 -23.93
CA ILE A 334 14.66 2.36 -23.59
C ILE A 334 14.12 2.65 -22.19
N ASP A 335 12.84 2.41 -22.00
CA ASP A 335 12.29 2.28 -20.66
C ASP A 335 12.68 0.91 -20.07
N LEU A 336 13.29 0.91 -18.87
CA LEU A 336 13.77 -0.31 -18.23
C LEU A 336 12.58 -1.18 -17.80
N GLN A 337 12.68 -2.46 -18.16
CA GLN A 337 11.67 -3.43 -17.74
C GLN A 337 12.04 -4.05 -16.39
N SER A 338 11.07 -4.61 -15.70
CA SER A 338 11.25 -5.22 -14.38
C SER A 338 12.40 -6.22 -14.30
N GLU A 339 12.75 -6.92 -15.39
CA GLU A 339 13.89 -7.84 -15.42
C GLU A 339 15.24 -7.13 -15.35
N HIS A 340 15.34 -5.92 -15.95
CA HIS A 340 16.51 -5.07 -15.91
C HIS A 340 16.73 -4.50 -14.51
N GLU A 341 15.66 -3.93 -13.93
CA GLU A 341 15.65 -3.37 -12.58
C GLU A 341 16.06 -4.42 -11.54
N ARG A 342 15.44 -5.59 -11.62
CA ARG A 342 15.74 -6.70 -10.70
C ARG A 342 17.18 -7.20 -10.87
N TYR A 343 17.71 -7.23 -12.08
CA TYR A 343 19.11 -7.58 -12.28
C TYR A 343 20.05 -6.63 -11.54
N LEU A 344 19.84 -5.31 -11.68
CA LEU A 344 20.65 -4.31 -10.98
C LEU A 344 20.60 -4.50 -9.48
N VAL A 345 19.40 -4.66 -8.92
CA VAL A 345 19.17 -4.71 -7.47
C VAL A 345 19.56 -6.07 -6.87
N GLU A 346 19.16 -7.19 -7.50
CA GLU A 346 19.26 -8.52 -6.90
C GLU A 346 20.56 -9.26 -7.26
N ASN A 347 21.10 -8.98 -8.46
CA ASN A 347 22.27 -9.71 -8.98
C ASN A 347 23.55 -8.88 -8.91
N HIS A 348 23.50 -7.62 -9.38
CA HIS A 348 24.69 -6.79 -9.50
C HIS A 348 25.05 -6.13 -8.16
N PHE A 349 24.24 -5.22 -7.66
CA PHE A 349 24.53 -4.48 -6.43
C PHE A 349 24.11 -5.20 -5.14
N LYS A 350 23.12 -6.06 -5.21
CA LYS A 350 22.51 -6.76 -4.06
C LYS A 350 22.04 -5.79 -2.94
N LYS A 351 21.59 -4.61 -3.36
CA LYS A 351 21.13 -3.49 -2.54
C LYS A 351 20.03 -2.74 -3.27
N PRO A 352 19.17 -1.97 -2.59
CA PRO A 352 18.32 -0.99 -3.25
C PRO A 352 19.16 0.00 -4.08
N VAL A 353 18.63 0.42 -5.21
CA VAL A 353 19.28 1.33 -6.15
C VAL A 353 18.38 2.52 -6.41
N ILE A 354 18.94 3.73 -6.35
CA ILE A 354 18.31 4.95 -6.85
C ILE A 354 18.91 5.24 -8.21
N LEU A 355 18.10 5.09 -9.25
CA LEU A 355 18.51 5.28 -10.63
C LEU A 355 18.09 6.67 -11.10
N THR A 356 19.02 7.44 -11.68
CA THR A 356 18.83 8.86 -12.07
C THR A 356 19.18 9.12 -13.52
N ASP A 357 18.93 10.34 -13.97
CA ASP A 357 19.37 10.89 -15.25
C ASP A 357 18.88 10.10 -16.48
N TYR A 358 17.59 9.86 -16.48
CA TYR A 358 16.90 9.15 -17.57
C TYR A 358 16.83 9.97 -18.87
N PRO A 359 16.77 9.31 -20.05
CA PRO A 359 16.49 10.00 -21.29
C PRO A 359 15.15 10.78 -21.23
N LYS A 360 15.17 12.01 -21.72
CA LYS A 360 14.00 12.92 -21.67
C LYS A 360 12.78 12.40 -22.45
N GLU A 361 13.03 11.57 -23.46
CA GLU A 361 11.99 11.04 -24.36
C GLU A 361 11.04 10.05 -23.66
N ILE A 362 11.51 9.41 -22.59
CA ILE A 362 10.73 8.39 -21.83
C ILE A 362 10.21 8.91 -20.49
N LYS A 363 10.37 10.20 -20.20
CA LYS A 363 9.95 10.81 -18.92
C LYS A 363 9.02 12.00 -19.15
N ALA A 364 8.23 12.34 -18.11
CA ALA A 364 7.19 13.34 -18.15
C ALA A 364 7.71 14.79 -18.39
N PHE A 365 6.79 15.66 -18.82
CA PHE A 365 7.10 17.02 -19.27
C PHE A 365 7.64 17.95 -18.16
N TYR A 366 7.25 17.70 -16.92
CA TYR A 366 7.56 18.56 -15.77
C TYR A 366 8.96 18.29 -15.17
N MET A 367 9.67 17.26 -15.63
CA MET A 367 10.98 16.91 -15.10
C MET A 367 12.06 17.82 -15.62
N LYS A 368 12.92 18.32 -14.74
CA LYS A 368 13.99 19.27 -15.07
C LYS A 368 15.03 18.66 -15.98
N LEU A 369 15.35 19.36 -17.08
CA LEU A 369 16.40 18.95 -17.98
C LEU A 369 17.79 19.11 -17.34
N ASN A 370 18.67 18.15 -17.58
CA ASN A 370 20.10 18.29 -17.32
C ASN A 370 20.77 19.21 -18.37
N ASP A 371 21.96 19.69 -18.05
CA ASP A 371 22.71 20.61 -18.92
C ASP A 371 23.13 19.95 -20.27
N ASP A 372 23.10 18.63 -20.35
CA ASP A 372 23.34 17.87 -21.57
C ASP A 372 22.22 17.98 -22.62
N GLY A 373 21.05 18.49 -22.20
CA GLY A 373 19.85 18.64 -23.03
C GLY A 373 19.23 17.31 -23.50
N LYS A 374 19.71 16.16 -23.03
CA LYS A 374 19.29 14.81 -23.42
C LYS A 374 18.64 14.03 -22.29
N THR A 375 19.05 14.29 -21.06
CA THR A 375 18.55 13.61 -19.88
C THR A 375 17.78 14.56 -18.95
N VAL A 376 16.99 13.98 -18.04
CA VAL A 376 16.21 14.70 -17.03
C VAL A 376 16.62 14.24 -15.63
N ARG A 377 16.49 15.13 -14.65
CA ARG A 377 16.73 14.86 -13.22
C ARG A 377 15.59 14.05 -12.60
N ALA A 378 15.30 12.91 -13.24
CA ALA A 378 14.42 11.90 -12.70
C ALA A 378 15.14 11.03 -11.69
N MET A 379 14.39 10.40 -10.80
CA MET A 379 14.89 9.31 -9.96
C MET A 379 13.82 8.22 -9.81
N ASP A 380 14.25 6.95 -9.89
CA ASP A 380 13.43 5.79 -9.55
C ASP A 380 14.17 4.99 -8.47
N VAL A 381 13.46 4.67 -7.38
CA VAL A 381 14.01 3.82 -6.31
C VAL A 381 13.61 2.38 -6.58
N LEU A 382 14.61 1.55 -6.84
CA LEU A 382 14.45 0.14 -7.19
C LEU A 382 14.71 -0.75 -5.98
N PHE A 383 13.78 -1.65 -5.71
CA PHE A 383 13.79 -2.53 -4.54
C PHE A 383 13.84 -4.01 -4.93
N PRO A 384 14.51 -4.87 -4.10
CA PRO A 384 14.49 -6.32 -4.31
C PRO A 384 13.05 -6.84 -4.28
N THR A 385 12.74 -7.77 -5.15
CA THR A 385 11.44 -8.42 -5.36
C THR A 385 10.33 -7.52 -5.94
N ILE A 386 10.44 -6.20 -5.78
CA ILE A 386 9.41 -5.23 -6.18
C ILE A 386 9.73 -4.58 -7.53
N GLY A 387 11.00 -4.20 -7.80
CA GLY A 387 11.38 -3.26 -8.84
C GLY A 387 11.17 -1.82 -8.38
N GLU A 388 10.70 -0.94 -9.25
CA GLU A 388 10.38 0.44 -8.89
C GLU A 388 9.32 0.53 -7.78
N ILE A 389 9.68 1.18 -6.66
CA ILE A 389 8.79 1.46 -5.52
C ILE A 389 8.48 2.96 -5.39
N ILE A 390 9.41 3.81 -5.78
CA ILE A 390 9.29 5.27 -5.86
C ILE A 390 9.72 5.72 -7.25
N GLY A 391 8.94 6.65 -7.83
CA GLY A 391 9.34 7.47 -8.97
C GLY A 391 9.28 8.94 -8.61
N GLY A 392 10.27 9.73 -9.01
CA GLY A 392 10.33 11.16 -8.67
C GLY A 392 11.24 11.98 -9.59
N SER A 393 11.34 13.26 -9.31
CA SER A 393 12.26 14.15 -10.04
C SER A 393 12.46 15.50 -9.33
N GLU A 394 13.52 16.19 -9.71
CA GLU A 394 13.53 17.65 -9.62
C GLU A 394 12.61 18.22 -10.70
N ARG A 395 11.83 19.25 -10.35
CA ARG A 395 10.79 19.82 -11.22
C ARG A 395 11.36 20.98 -12.03
N GLU A 396 10.91 21.16 -13.28
CA GLU A 396 11.33 22.30 -14.09
C GLU A 396 10.71 23.58 -13.58
N GLU A 397 11.51 24.48 -13.05
CA GLU A 397 11.10 25.78 -12.54
C GLU A 397 11.16 26.90 -13.59
N ASN A 398 11.84 26.69 -14.70
CA ASN A 398 11.92 27.67 -15.78
C ASN A 398 10.71 27.59 -16.69
N TYR A 399 9.97 28.70 -16.84
CA TYR A 399 8.75 28.76 -17.64
C TYR A 399 8.98 28.42 -19.11
N GLU A 400 10.03 28.96 -19.74
CA GLU A 400 10.30 28.78 -21.17
C GLU A 400 10.66 27.31 -21.46
N LYS A 401 11.48 26.71 -20.62
CA LYS A 401 11.86 25.28 -20.74
C LYS A 401 10.66 24.37 -20.53
N LEU A 402 9.86 24.64 -19.51
CA LEU A 402 8.64 23.86 -19.23
C LEU A 402 7.63 23.96 -20.39
N MET A 403 7.41 25.19 -20.92
CA MET A 403 6.55 25.42 -22.08
C MET A 403 7.07 24.66 -23.32
N GLN A 404 8.37 24.67 -23.56
CA GLN A 404 8.97 23.90 -24.64
C GLN A 404 8.67 22.42 -24.51
N ARG A 405 8.77 21.83 -23.31
CA ARG A 405 8.46 20.41 -23.07
C ARG A 405 6.98 20.10 -23.28
N VAL A 406 6.08 20.98 -22.85
CA VAL A 406 4.62 20.87 -23.11
C VAL A 406 4.34 20.82 -24.62
N GLN A 407 5.03 21.67 -25.41
CA GLN A 407 4.89 21.69 -26.86
C GLN A 407 5.48 20.46 -27.54
N GLU A 408 6.68 20.00 -27.12
CA GLU A 408 7.35 18.79 -27.64
C GLU A 408 6.49 17.54 -27.44
N LEU A 409 5.78 17.44 -26.32
CA LEU A 409 4.90 16.32 -25.99
C LEU A 409 3.44 16.51 -26.43
N HIS A 410 3.16 17.60 -27.18
CA HIS A 410 1.82 17.92 -27.71
C HIS A 410 0.72 18.01 -26.65
N ILE A 411 1.06 18.41 -25.41
CA ILE A 411 0.10 18.62 -24.35
C ILE A 411 -0.66 19.92 -24.61
N PRO A 412 -2.01 19.93 -24.59
CA PRO A 412 -2.76 21.17 -24.80
C PRO A 412 -2.49 22.16 -23.66
N GLU A 413 -1.94 23.32 -23.96
CA GLU A 413 -1.62 24.38 -22.97
C GLU A 413 -2.83 24.74 -22.09
N LYS A 414 -4.04 24.75 -22.64
CA LYS A 414 -5.30 25.02 -21.92
C LYS A 414 -5.58 24.04 -20.77
N ASP A 415 -5.00 22.86 -20.79
CA ASP A 415 -5.23 21.82 -19.77
C ASP A 415 -4.25 21.94 -18.60
N VAL A 416 -3.11 22.64 -18.82
CA VAL A 416 -2.04 22.84 -17.83
C VAL A 416 -1.68 24.33 -17.62
N TRP A 417 -2.49 25.27 -18.12
CA TRP A 417 -2.21 26.70 -18.07
C TRP A 417 -1.93 27.22 -16.64
N TRP A 418 -2.71 26.77 -15.68
CA TRP A 418 -2.59 27.14 -14.27
C TRP A 418 -1.27 26.63 -13.65
N TYR A 419 -0.82 25.47 -14.05
CA TYR A 419 0.45 24.88 -13.65
C TYR A 419 1.64 25.65 -14.24
N LEU A 420 1.57 25.99 -15.53
CA LEU A 420 2.56 26.82 -16.21
C LEU A 420 2.65 28.23 -15.59
N GLU A 421 1.52 28.81 -15.20
CA GLU A 421 1.46 30.17 -14.64
C GLU A 421 2.22 30.30 -13.32
N THR A 422 2.32 29.22 -12.51
CA THR A 422 3.10 29.22 -11.27
C THR A 422 4.58 29.50 -11.49
N ARG A 423 5.11 29.23 -12.68
CA ARG A 423 6.50 29.51 -13.04
C ARG A 423 6.75 30.97 -13.37
N LYS A 424 5.69 31.78 -13.51
CA LYS A 424 5.77 33.22 -13.76
C LYS A 424 5.78 34.05 -12.47
N TYR A 425 5.31 33.50 -11.36
CA TYR A 425 5.03 34.27 -10.15
C TYR A 425 5.80 33.73 -8.94
N GLY A 426 7.10 34.02 -8.88
CA GLY A 426 7.93 33.66 -7.73
C GLY A 426 8.16 32.18 -7.60
N THR A 427 8.47 31.52 -8.72
CA THR A 427 8.87 30.11 -8.73
C THR A 427 10.14 29.86 -7.92
N ALA A 428 10.34 28.63 -7.48
CA ALA A 428 11.54 28.17 -6.79
C ALA A 428 11.97 26.78 -7.32
N PRO A 429 13.24 26.41 -7.21
CA PRO A 429 13.64 25.00 -7.33
C PRO A 429 12.81 24.16 -6.37
N HIS A 430 12.31 23.02 -6.84
CA HIS A 430 11.55 22.09 -6.02
C HIS A 430 11.63 20.70 -6.58
N SER A 431 11.41 19.71 -5.73
CA SER A 431 11.47 18.30 -6.09
C SER A 431 10.42 17.50 -5.32
N GLY A 432 10.11 16.34 -5.82
CA GLY A 432 9.17 15.44 -5.18
C GLY A 432 9.20 14.04 -5.78
N PHE A 433 8.45 13.15 -5.17
CA PHE A 433 8.34 11.78 -5.63
C PHE A 433 6.98 11.17 -5.28
N GLY A 434 6.63 10.07 -5.95
CA GLY A 434 5.47 9.25 -5.63
C GLY A 434 5.90 7.88 -5.11
N LEU A 435 5.44 7.50 -3.91
CA LEU A 435 5.54 6.14 -3.37
C LEU A 435 4.20 5.43 -3.54
N GLY A 436 4.18 4.30 -4.25
CA GLY A 436 3.01 3.43 -4.29
C GLY A 436 2.80 2.71 -2.96
N PHE A 437 1.68 2.98 -2.27
CA PHE A 437 1.42 2.41 -0.95
C PHE A 437 1.32 0.88 -0.98
N GLU A 438 0.65 0.33 -1.97
CA GLU A 438 0.52 -1.12 -2.14
C GLU A 438 1.86 -1.78 -2.49
N ARG A 439 2.76 -1.10 -3.22
CA ARG A 439 4.13 -1.62 -3.48
C ARG A 439 4.95 -1.67 -2.19
N LEU A 440 4.85 -0.64 -1.34
CA LEU A 440 5.43 -0.68 0.02
C LEU A 440 4.89 -1.87 0.82
N LEU A 441 3.58 -2.09 0.78
CA LEU A 441 2.95 -3.20 1.48
C LEU A 441 3.38 -4.57 0.94
N LEU A 442 3.55 -4.73 -0.36
CA LEU A 442 4.16 -5.94 -0.92
C LEU A 442 5.53 -6.21 -0.30
N PHE A 443 6.37 -5.17 -0.17
CA PHE A 443 7.71 -5.31 0.40
C PHE A 443 7.67 -5.70 1.89
N VAL A 444 6.87 -5.01 2.73
CA VAL A 444 6.83 -5.24 4.17
C VAL A 444 5.99 -6.47 4.58
N THR A 445 5.19 -7.03 3.67
CA THR A 445 4.40 -8.24 3.96
C THR A 445 4.96 -9.51 3.32
N GLY A 446 5.86 -9.39 2.34
CA GLY A 446 6.34 -10.52 1.53
C GLY A 446 5.29 -11.09 0.57
N MET A 447 4.15 -10.41 0.39
CA MET A 447 3.13 -10.83 -0.57
C MET A 447 3.62 -10.62 -2.00
N THR A 448 3.21 -11.49 -2.91
CA THR A 448 3.64 -11.48 -4.31
C THR A 448 2.61 -10.92 -5.28
N ASN A 449 1.38 -10.67 -4.81
CA ASN A 449 0.30 -10.13 -5.62
C ASN A 449 -0.34 -8.92 -4.93
N ILE A 450 -0.38 -7.80 -5.62
CA ILE A 450 -0.88 -6.52 -5.11
C ILE A 450 -2.36 -6.58 -4.66
N ARG A 451 -3.15 -7.51 -5.21
CA ARG A 451 -4.55 -7.76 -4.79
C ARG A 451 -4.66 -8.27 -3.36
N ASP A 452 -3.56 -8.74 -2.78
CA ASP A 452 -3.53 -9.33 -1.44
C ASP A 452 -3.09 -8.35 -0.36
N VAL A 453 -2.77 -7.10 -0.73
CA VAL A 453 -2.37 -6.05 0.21
C VAL A 453 -3.36 -4.87 0.29
N ILE A 454 -4.45 -4.95 -0.46
CA ILE A 454 -5.58 -4.00 -0.41
C ILE A 454 -6.84 -4.73 0.03
N PRO A 455 -7.74 -4.12 0.84
CA PRO A 455 -8.96 -4.79 1.31
C PRO A 455 -9.85 -5.33 0.20
N PHE A 456 -10.17 -4.51 -0.79
CA PHE A 456 -11.06 -4.82 -1.91
C PHE A 456 -10.42 -4.31 -3.22
N PRO A 457 -9.69 -5.17 -3.96
CA PRO A 457 -8.96 -4.76 -5.15
C PRO A 457 -9.91 -4.40 -6.30
N ARG A 458 -9.55 -3.36 -7.06
CA ARG A 458 -10.18 -3.00 -8.32
C ARG A 458 -9.24 -3.37 -9.46
N THR A 459 -9.71 -4.22 -10.36
CA THR A 459 -8.93 -4.70 -11.51
C THR A 459 -9.84 -4.83 -12.73
N PRO A 460 -9.31 -4.97 -13.95
CA PRO A 460 -10.15 -5.25 -15.10
C PRO A 460 -11.12 -6.40 -14.81
N GLN A 461 -12.40 -6.20 -15.15
CA GLN A 461 -13.52 -7.13 -14.97
C GLN A 461 -13.82 -7.52 -13.49
N ASN A 462 -13.29 -6.78 -12.50
CA ASN A 462 -13.58 -7.04 -11.10
C ASN A 462 -13.76 -5.74 -10.31
N ALA A 463 -14.98 -5.52 -9.82
CA ALA A 463 -15.37 -4.46 -8.91
C ALA A 463 -16.31 -4.99 -7.80
N GLU A 464 -16.28 -6.30 -7.52
CA GLU A 464 -17.05 -6.93 -6.44
C GLU A 464 -16.61 -6.45 -5.06
N PHE A 465 -17.57 -6.34 -4.15
CA PHE A 465 -17.49 -5.84 -2.75
C PHE A 465 -17.37 -4.30 -2.65
#